data_5bcdb69dce386f2cbd054611b02af6c7
#
_entry.id   5bcdb69dce386f2cbd054611b02af6c7
#
_cell.length_a   1.000
_cell.length_b   1.000
_cell.length_c   1.000
_cell.angle_alpha   90.00
_cell.angle_beta   90.00
_cell.angle_gamma   90.00
#
_symmetry.space_group_name_H-M   'P 1'
#
loop_
_entity.id
_entity.type
_entity.pdbx_description
1 polymer ?
#
loop_
_entity_poly.entity_id
_entity_poly.type
_entity_poly.pdbx_seq_one_letter_code
_entity_poly.pdbx_strand_id
1 'polypeptide(L)'
;VKLKNFEPLEISEHSADELLFLFGLNKKLGPILDWEIDLEDKKICVNTTTFETSKKGIFAVGDINHYEGKLDLILCGFHETTLAVQEAFKRINPGERVPFGYTTSNKKLQKKLGVID
;
A
#
# COMPACT_ATOMS: atom_id res chain seq x y z
N VAL A 1 20.98 -24.51 12.92
CA VAL A 1 20.98 -23.10 12.45
C VAL A 1 22.05 -22.33 13.15
N LYS A 2 22.81 -21.53 12.36
CA LYS A 2 23.80 -20.61 12.93
C LYS A 2 23.23 -19.20 12.91
N LEU A 3 23.13 -18.58 14.05
CA LEU A 3 22.74 -17.19 14.21
C LEU A 3 23.98 -16.34 14.45
N LYS A 4 24.08 -15.23 13.73
CA LYS A 4 25.12 -14.24 13.91
C LYS A 4 24.53 -12.96 14.49
N ASN A 5 24.88 -12.64 15.70
CA ASN A 5 24.62 -11.32 16.25
C ASN A 5 25.75 -10.38 15.84
N PHE A 6 25.44 -9.12 15.53
CA PHE A 6 26.43 -8.15 15.08
C PHE A 6 26.89 -7.22 16.22
N GLU A 7 26.10 -7.10 17.27
CA GLU A 7 26.42 -6.25 18.44
C GLU A 7 25.96 -6.91 19.75
N PRO A 8 26.87 -7.57 20.49
CA PRO A 8 28.26 -7.94 20.17
C PRO A 8 28.36 -9.00 19.08
N LEU A 9 29.50 -9.05 18.40
CA LEU A 9 29.74 -10.08 17.38
C LEU A 9 29.82 -11.46 18.04
N GLU A 10 28.77 -12.23 17.92
CA GLU A 10 28.64 -13.57 18.49
C GLU A 10 27.98 -14.51 17.48
N ILE A 11 28.43 -15.76 17.46
CA ILE A 11 27.81 -16.81 16.66
C ILE A 11 27.30 -17.88 17.63
N SER A 12 26.00 -18.14 17.56
CA SER A 12 25.35 -19.20 18.30
C SER A 12 24.79 -20.27 17.37
N GLU A 13 24.82 -21.53 17.80
CA GLU A 13 24.23 -22.64 17.06
C GLU A 13 22.99 -23.14 17.79
N HIS A 14 21.92 -23.33 17.03
CA HIS A 14 20.66 -23.84 17.54
C HIS A 14 20.17 -25.02 16.71
N SER A 15 19.69 -26.07 17.34
CA SER A 15 18.97 -27.15 16.67
C SER A 15 17.54 -26.70 16.41
N ALA A 16 17.04 -26.91 15.18
CA ALA A 16 15.68 -26.62 14.81
C ALA A 16 15.25 -27.53 13.66
N ASP A 17 14.05 -28.08 13.72
CA ASP A 17 13.49 -28.90 12.66
C ASP A 17 12.92 -28.03 11.53
N GLU A 18 12.37 -26.84 11.88
CA GLU A 18 11.81 -25.88 10.93
C GLU A 18 12.22 -24.45 11.29
N LEU A 19 12.21 -23.57 10.29
CA LEU A 19 12.59 -22.16 10.42
C LEU A 19 11.53 -21.26 9.79
N LEU A 20 11.08 -20.28 10.55
CA LEU A 20 10.21 -19.20 10.07
C LEU A 20 11.00 -17.89 10.08
N PHE A 21 11.24 -17.33 8.90
CA PHE A 21 11.97 -16.08 8.73
C PHE A 21 11.01 -14.87 8.72
N LEU A 22 11.18 -13.96 9.67
CA LEU A 22 10.38 -12.75 9.83
C LEU A 22 11.28 -11.49 9.83
N PHE A 23 12.17 -11.38 8.84
CA PHE A 23 13.16 -10.30 8.75
C PHE A 23 12.61 -8.97 8.21
N GLY A 24 11.31 -8.89 7.96
CA GLY A 24 10.69 -7.72 7.35
C GLY A 24 10.83 -7.70 5.83
N LEU A 25 10.46 -6.57 5.23
CA LEU A 25 10.42 -6.40 3.78
C LEU A 25 11.59 -5.55 3.30
N ASN A 26 12.26 -6.01 2.24
CA ASN A 26 13.22 -5.20 1.50
C ASN A 26 12.58 -4.79 0.16
N LYS A 27 12.29 -3.50 0.02
CA LYS A 27 11.64 -2.95 -1.18
C LYS A 27 12.62 -2.98 -2.35
N LYS A 28 12.24 -3.71 -3.40
CA LYS A 28 12.95 -3.73 -4.69
C LYS A 28 11.98 -3.27 -5.76
N LEU A 29 12.18 -2.07 -6.29
CA LEU A 29 11.29 -1.49 -7.29
C LEU A 29 11.34 -2.20 -8.64
N GLY A 30 12.44 -2.92 -8.93
CA GLY A 30 12.58 -3.66 -10.18
C GLY A 30 12.36 -2.77 -11.40
N PRO A 31 11.54 -3.20 -12.38
CA PRO A 31 11.27 -2.43 -13.60
C PRO A 31 10.64 -1.05 -13.37
N ILE A 32 10.06 -0.79 -12.19
CA ILE A 32 9.46 0.53 -11.87
C ILE A 32 10.51 1.63 -11.91
N LEU A 33 11.77 1.32 -11.66
CA LEU A 33 12.89 2.27 -11.77
C LEU A 33 13.02 2.89 -13.16
N ASP A 34 12.60 2.16 -14.20
CA ASP A 34 12.70 2.58 -15.60
C ASP A 34 11.44 3.34 -16.08
N TRP A 35 10.45 3.52 -15.21
CA TRP A 35 9.20 4.18 -15.56
C TRP A 35 9.28 5.72 -15.54
N GLU A 36 10.44 6.28 -15.19
CA GLU A 36 10.65 7.73 -15.08
C GLU A 36 9.61 8.40 -14.14
N ILE A 37 9.29 7.74 -13.04
CA ILE A 37 8.46 8.24 -11.95
C ILE A 37 9.37 8.82 -10.89
N ASP A 38 8.97 9.91 -10.26
CA ASP A 38 9.74 10.53 -9.18
C ASP A 38 9.85 9.58 -7.99
N LEU A 39 11.06 9.38 -7.52
CA LEU A 39 11.40 8.47 -6.43
C LEU A 39 12.17 9.20 -5.33
N GLU A 40 11.90 8.85 -4.09
CA GLU A 40 12.65 9.26 -2.92
C GLU A 40 12.82 8.05 -1.98
N ASP A 41 14.04 7.79 -1.50
CA ASP A 41 14.39 6.68 -0.61
C ASP A 41 13.82 5.32 -1.05
N LYS A 42 13.89 5.01 -2.34
CA LYS A 42 13.31 3.80 -2.95
C LYS A 42 11.80 3.67 -2.75
N LYS A 43 11.11 4.79 -2.66
CA LYS A 43 9.65 4.90 -2.61
C LYS A 43 9.19 5.83 -3.72
N ILE A 44 7.95 5.70 -4.13
CA ILE A 44 7.33 6.46 -5.21
C ILE A 44 6.71 7.73 -4.64
N CYS A 45 7.18 8.90 -5.10
CA CYS A 45 6.60 10.17 -4.71
C CYS A 45 5.19 10.33 -5.26
N VAL A 46 4.26 10.78 -4.42
CA VAL A 46 2.86 10.94 -4.77
C VAL A 46 2.28 12.27 -4.30
N ASN A 47 1.25 12.73 -4.98
CA ASN A 47 0.40 13.81 -4.50
C ASN A 47 -0.51 13.29 -3.37
N THR A 48 -0.48 13.90 -2.20
CA THR A 48 -1.23 13.44 -1.01
C THR A 48 -2.74 13.57 -1.12
N THR A 49 -3.24 14.34 -2.08
CA THR A 49 -4.69 14.51 -2.30
C THR A 49 -5.27 13.42 -3.19
N THR A 50 -4.48 12.91 -4.12
CA THR A 50 -4.94 11.96 -5.15
C THR A 50 -4.19 10.64 -5.14
N PHE A 51 -3.02 10.59 -4.51
CA PHE A 51 -2.05 9.48 -4.56
C PHE A 51 -1.58 9.13 -5.96
N GLU A 52 -1.66 10.11 -6.88
CA GLU A 52 -1.07 10.00 -8.20
C GLU A 52 0.42 10.31 -8.14
N THR A 53 1.18 9.59 -8.95
CA THR A 53 2.62 9.79 -9.14
C THR A 53 2.90 10.99 -10.06
N SER A 54 4.17 11.28 -10.34
CA SER A 54 4.55 12.27 -11.37
C SER A 54 4.09 11.88 -12.78
N LYS A 55 3.79 10.61 -13.02
CA LYS A 55 3.18 10.12 -14.28
C LYS A 55 1.68 10.06 -14.15
N LYS A 56 0.99 10.79 -15.03
CA LYS A 56 -0.47 10.87 -15.06
C LYS A 56 -1.12 9.49 -15.27
N GLY A 57 -2.11 9.17 -14.43
CA GLY A 57 -2.84 7.91 -14.50
C GLY A 57 -2.19 6.75 -13.75
N ILE A 58 -1.02 6.97 -13.15
CA ILE A 58 -0.35 6.00 -12.29
C ILE A 58 -0.46 6.46 -10.85
N PHE A 59 -0.98 5.57 -10.00
CA PHE A 59 -1.18 5.81 -8.56
C PHE A 59 -0.32 4.85 -7.76
N ALA A 60 0.19 5.32 -6.62
CA ALA A 60 0.93 4.48 -5.69
C ALA A 60 0.40 4.64 -4.27
N VAL A 61 0.08 3.52 -3.61
CA VAL A 61 -0.50 3.48 -2.26
C VAL A 61 0.19 2.45 -1.38
N GLY A 62 0.09 2.60 -0.07
CA GLY A 62 0.72 1.71 0.90
C GLY A 62 2.22 1.99 1.05
N ASP A 63 2.98 1.01 1.52
CA ASP A 63 4.37 1.16 1.91
C ASP A 63 5.32 1.54 0.77
N ILE A 64 4.88 1.41 -0.48
CA ILE A 64 5.67 1.73 -1.66
C ILE A 64 5.72 3.24 -1.94
N ASN A 65 4.75 4.02 -1.48
CA ASN A 65 4.71 5.44 -1.74
C ASN A 65 5.48 6.27 -0.70
N HIS A 66 5.80 7.51 -1.09
CA HIS A 66 6.44 8.50 -0.23
C HIS A 66 5.72 9.85 -0.32
N TYR A 67 5.53 10.48 0.83
CA TYR A 67 5.11 11.86 1.02
C TYR A 67 5.46 12.31 2.44
N GLU A 68 5.55 13.61 2.68
CA GLU A 68 5.84 14.17 4.00
C GLU A 68 4.82 13.69 5.05
N GLY A 69 5.31 13.17 6.16
CA GLY A 69 4.47 12.60 7.25
C GLY A 69 3.96 11.20 6.99
N LYS A 70 4.48 10.50 5.96
CA LYS A 70 4.12 9.10 5.68
C LYS A 70 4.42 8.17 6.85
N LEU A 71 3.41 7.36 7.21
CA LEU A 71 3.56 6.23 8.13
C LEU A 71 3.33 4.93 7.35
N ASP A 72 4.26 3.97 7.48
CA ASP A 72 4.14 2.65 6.85
C ASP A 72 3.18 1.76 7.70
N LEU A 73 1.89 2.11 7.69
CA LEU A 73 0.82 1.41 8.41
C LEU A 73 -0.27 0.95 7.42
N ILE A 74 -0.82 -0.23 7.67
CA ILE A 74 -1.94 -0.78 6.89
C ILE A 74 -3.11 0.21 6.85
N LEU A 75 -3.41 0.88 7.96
CA LEU A 75 -4.47 1.89 8.05
C LEU A 75 -4.25 3.03 7.05
N CYS A 76 -3.01 3.53 6.94
CA CYS A 76 -2.67 4.59 5.99
C CYS A 76 -2.88 4.10 4.55
N GLY A 77 -2.44 2.88 4.23
CA GLY A 77 -2.64 2.28 2.92
C GLY A 77 -4.11 2.17 2.51
N PHE A 78 -5.01 1.83 3.42
CA PHE A 78 -6.46 1.82 3.15
C PHE A 78 -7.02 3.21 2.86
N HIS A 79 -6.62 4.21 3.62
CA HIS A 79 -7.02 5.60 3.38
C HIS A 79 -6.53 6.09 2.01
N GLU A 80 -5.25 5.88 1.72
CA GLU A 80 -4.60 6.23 0.47
C GLU A 80 -5.30 5.58 -0.73
N THR A 81 -5.59 4.27 -0.63
CA THR A 81 -6.32 3.53 -1.66
C THR A 81 -7.70 4.14 -1.92
N THR A 82 -8.41 4.56 -0.87
CA THR A 82 -9.71 5.19 -1.01
C THR A 82 -9.64 6.46 -1.85
N LEU A 83 -8.65 7.33 -1.58
CA LEU A 83 -8.47 8.57 -2.32
C LEU A 83 -8.03 8.33 -3.77
N ALA A 84 -7.08 7.40 -3.98
CA ALA A 84 -6.62 7.03 -5.31
C ALA A 84 -7.76 6.49 -6.19
N VAL A 85 -8.60 5.60 -5.65
CA VAL A 85 -9.74 5.03 -6.38
C VAL A 85 -10.79 6.09 -6.71
N GLN A 86 -11.06 7.03 -5.80
CA GLN A 86 -11.98 8.14 -6.07
C GLN A 86 -11.46 9.03 -7.20
N GLU A 87 -10.17 9.33 -7.22
CA GLU A 87 -9.58 10.12 -8.30
C GLU A 87 -9.61 9.36 -9.64
N ALA A 88 -9.25 8.08 -9.63
CA ALA A 88 -9.34 7.22 -10.81
C ALA A 88 -10.77 7.18 -11.37
N PHE A 89 -11.78 7.05 -10.50
CA PHE A 89 -13.19 7.07 -10.91
C PHE A 89 -13.58 8.37 -11.62
N LYS A 90 -13.20 9.53 -11.07
CA LYS A 90 -13.47 10.84 -11.69
C LYS A 90 -12.89 10.97 -13.10
N ARG A 91 -11.72 10.37 -13.32
CA ARG A 91 -11.04 10.41 -14.63
C ARG A 91 -11.69 9.50 -15.66
N ILE A 92 -12.13 8.33 -15.23
CA ILE A 92 -12.79 7.35 -16.10
C ILE A 92 -14.22 7.79 -16.43
N ASN A 93 -14.88 8.49 -15.49
CA ASN A 93 -16.27 8.94 -15.61
C ASN A 93 -16.36 10.46 -15.43
N PRO A 94 -15.89 11.26 -16.41
CA PRO A 94 -15.93 12.71 -16.32
C PRO A 94 -17.37 13.23 -16.16
N GLY A 95 -17.59 14.07 -15.14
CA GLY A 95 -18.90 14.64 -14.87
C GLY A 95 -19.83 13.77 -14.01
N GLU A 96 -19.48 12.54 -13.74
CA GLU A 96 -20.23 11.69 -12.83
C GLU A 96 -19.86 11.97 -11.36
N ARG A 97 -20.87 11.88 -10.49
CA ARG A 97 -20.63 12.00 -9.04
C ARG A 97 -19.95 10.72 -8.54
N VAL A 98 -18.83 10.89 -7.81
CA VAL A 98 -18.18 9.76 -7.14
C VAL A 98 -19.18 9.07 -6.20
N PRO A 99 -19.41 7.77 -6.34
CA PRO A 99 -20.28 7.02 -5.44
C PRO A 99 -19.74 7.12 -4.01
N PHE A 100 -20.55 7.64 -3.12
CA PHE A 100 -20.22 7.68 -1.70
C PHE A 100 -21.41 7.16 -0.89
N GLY A 101 -21.15 6.24 0.03
CA GLY A 101 -22.17 5.69 0.90
C GLY A 101 -21.57 4.76 1.95
N TYR A 102 -22.27 4.63 3.06
CA TYR A 102 -21.89 3.68 4.09
C TYR A 102 -22.35 2.28 3.71
N THR A 103 -21.47 1.30 3.83
CA THR A 103 -21.78 -0.13 3.56
C THR A 103 -22.93 -0.63 4.42
N THR A 104 -23.02 -0.16 5.67
CA THR A 104 -24.11 -0.46 6.61
C THR A 104 -25.48 0.00 6.15
N SER A 105 -25.57 1.00 5.27
CA SER A 105 -26.83 1.53 4.72
C SER A 105 -27.10 1.07 3.29
N ASN A 106 -26.21 0.24 2.71
CA ASN A 106 -26.32 -0.20 1.33
C ASN A 106 -27.26 -1.43 1.23
N LYS A 107 -28.54 -1.18 0.91
CA LYS A 107 -29.56 -2.23 0.78
C LYS A 107 -29.17 -3.33 -0.24
N LYS A 108 -28.52 -2.98 -1.35
CA LYS A 108 -28.05 -3.98 -2.34
C LYS A 108 -26.98 -4.90 -1.74
N LEU A 109 -26.05 -4.36 -0.97
CA LEU A 109 -25.03 -5.14 -0.29
C LEU A 109 -25.65 -6.00 0.82
N GLN A 110 -26.55 -5.42 1.63
CA GLN A 110 -27.25 -6.14 2.69
C GLN A 110 -28.03 -7.35 2.13
N LYS A 111 -28.75 -7.15 1.00
CA LYS A 111 -29.46 -8.23 0.32
C LYS A 111 -28.49 -9.30 -0.20
N LYS A 112 -27.38 -8.90 -0.84
CA LYS A 112 -26.35 -9.84 -1.33
C LYS A 112 -25.70 -10.65 -0.20
N LEU A 113 -25.61 -10.09 0.99
CA LEU A 113 -25.06 -10.74 2.19
C LEU A 113 -26.10 -11.51 2.99
N GLY A 114 -27.37 -11.52 2.58
CA GLY A 114 -28.45 -12.20 3.29
C GLY A 114 -28.82 -11.58 4.65
N VAL A 115 -28.51 -10.29 4.83
CA VAL A 115 -28.82 -9.54 6.06
C VAL A 115 -30.24 -9.00 6.05
N ILE A 116 -30.79 -8.77 4.86
CA ILE A 116 -32.19 -8.36 4.61
C ILE A 116 -32.73 -9.13 3.41
N ASP A 117 -34.05 -9.31 3.34
CA ASP A 117 -34.78 -9.95 2.23
C ASP A 117 -34.84 -9.08 0.97
#